data_13318e94f7fb3f00e64975cd7b07c636
#
_entry.id   13318e94f7fb3f00e64975cd7b07c636
#
_cell.length_a   1.000
_cell.length_b   1.000
_cell.length_c   1.000
_cell.angle_alpha   90.00
_cell.angle_beta   90.00
_cell.angle_gamma   90.00
#
_symmetry.space_group_name_H-M   'P 1'
#
loop_
_entity.id
_entity.type
_entity.pdbx_description
1 polymer ?
#
loop_
_entity_poly.entity_id
_entity_poly.type
_entity_poly.pdbx_seq_one_letter_code
_entity_poly.pdbx_strand_id
1 'polypeptide(L)'
;NELVYFVEDDYLHLPKSRQVLLEGLDHADYVSLYDHADKYIPARKGGNPLIEDDGAEITKVFVTKTTHWKLTNSTTMTFAAKVSTLREDQELWTQHTSGTYPRDFDCFLKLRERGRALITPIPGYSTHCEPMWASPLTDWLSV
;
A
#
# COMPACT_ATOMS: atom_id res chain seq x y z
N ASN A 1 3.53 22.01 -1.96
CA ASN A 1 2.81 20.73 -2.08
C ASN A 1 2.80 20.06 -0.72
N GLU A 2 1.67 20.07 -0.06
CA GLU A 2 1.49 19.35 1.21
C GLU A 2 1.30 17.87 0.94
N LEU A 3 1.95 17.05 1.76
CA LEU A 3 1.87 15.60 1.74
C LEU A 3 1.32 15.11 3.07
N VAL A 4 0.61 14.02 3.04
CA VAL A 4 0.16 13.33 4.24
C VAL A 4 0.52 11.85 4.15
N TYR A 5 0.90 11.28 5.28
CA TYR A 5 1.13 9.85 5.44
C TYR A 5 0.23 9.35 6.56
N PHE A 6 -0.72 8.51 6.22
CA PHE A 6 -1.55 7.77 7.17
C PHE A 6 -0.82 6.49 7.55
N VAL A 7 -0.71 6.25 8.84
CA VAL A 7 -0.08 5.05 9.38
C VAL A 7 -0.67 4.77 10.74
N GLU A 8 -0.96 3.51 11.03
CA GLU A 8 -1.38 3.04 12.35
C GLU A 8 -0.17 2.90 13.27
N ASP A 9 -0.40 2.82 14.59
CA ASP A 9 0.66 2.85 15.59
C ASP A 9 1.44 1.53 15.75
N ASP A 10 1.02 0.49 15.06
CA ASP A 10 1.62 -0.85 15.04
C ASP A 10 2.44 -1.16 13.78
N TYR A 11 3.01 -0.13 13.14
CA TYR A 11 3.91 -0.28 12.00
C TYR A 11 5.37 0.01 12.35
N LEU A 12 6.27 -0.86 11.88
CA LEU A 12 7.71 -0.62 11.87
C LEU A 12 8.16 -0.09 10.51
N HIS A 13 9.20 0.73 10.52
CA HIS A 13 9.76 1.34 9.32
C HIS A 13 11.27 1.15 9.24
N LEU A 14 11.77 0.79 8.07
CA LEU A 14 13.20 0.76 7.79
C LEU A 14 13.81 2.16 7.74
N PRO A 15 15.12 2.29 7.99
CA PRO A 15 15.83 3.52 7.67
C PRO A 15 15.60 3.95 6.22
N LYS A 16 15.54 5.27 5.98
CA LYS A 16 15.26 5.88 4.65
C LYS A 16 13.83 5.76 4.14
N SER A 17 12.90 5.20 4.89
CA SER A 17 11.47 5.09 4.52
C SER A 17 10.89 6.42 4.03
N ARG A 18 11.20 7.54 4.70
CA ARG A 18 10.77 8.87 4.24
C ARG A 18 11.26 9.20 2.83
N GLN A 19 12.53 8.89 2.52
CA GLN A 19 13.09 9.17 1.19
C GLN A 19 12.39 8.34 0.11
N VAL A 20 12.18 7.05 0.38
CA VAL A 20 11.48 6.14 -0.54
C VAL A 20 10.04 6.58 -0.74
N LEU A 21 9.33 6.97 0.34
CA LEU A 21 7.97 7.46 0.24
C LEU A 21 7.84 8.68 -0.68
N LEU A 22 8.73 9.66 -0.51
CA LEU A 22 8.75 10.87 -1.33
C LEU A 22 9.04 10.55 -2.80
N GLU A 23 9.99 9.66 -3.07
CA GLU A 23 10.28 9.21 -4.43
C GLU A 23 9.07 8.52 -5.07
N GLY A 24 8.36 7.66 -4.33
CA GLY A 24 7.14 7.01 -4.82
C GLY A 24 6.05 8.00 -5.23
N LEU A 25 5.87 9.09 -4.46
CA LEU A 25 4.89 10.15 -4.74
C LEU A 25 5.20 11.00 -6.00
N ASP A 26 6.40 10.87 -6.56
CA ASP A 26 6.72 11.44 -7.88
C ASP A 26 6.23 10.54 -9.03
N HIS A 27 5.84 9.30 -8.73
CA HIS A 27 5.47 8.29 -9.72
C HIS A 27 4.02 7.79 -9.62
N ALA A 28 3.33 8.04 -8.49
CA ALA A 28 1.97 7.58 -8.27
C ALA A 28 1.15 8.56 -7.41
N ASP A 29 -0.17 8.39 -7.45
CA ASP A 29 -1.12 9.19 -6.67
C ASP A 29 -1.09 8.80 -5.19
N TYR A 30 -0.93 7.50 -4.92
CA TYR A 30 -0.89 6.88 -3.60
C TYR A 30 0.33 5.97 -3.48
N VAL A 31 0.98 6.00 -2.33
CA VAL A 31 2.16 5.19 -2.04
C VAL A 31 2.00 4.53 -0.68
N SER A 32 2.07 3.21 -0.63
CA SER A 32 2.27 2.47 0.62
C SER A 32 3.70 1.99 0.70
N LEU A 33 4.32 2.06 1.86
CA LEU A 33 5.64 1.44 2.10
C LEU A 33 5.51 -0.04 2.48
N TYR A 34 4.29 -0.49 2.74
CA TYR A 34 3.98 -1.83 3.21
C TYR A 34 3.66 -2.76 2.04
N ASP A 35 4.58 -3.67 1.74
CA ASP A 35 4.32 -4.78 0.83
C ASP A 35 3.59 -5.87 1.60
N HIS A 36 2.27 -5.83 1.54
CA HIS A 36 1.39 -6.69 2.32
C HIS A 36 1.51 -8.16 1.88
N ALA A 37 1.75 -9.05 2.84
CA ALA A 37 1.92 -10.49 2.59
C ALA A 37 0.72 -11.14 1.87
N ASP A 38 -0.50 -10.60 2.03
CA ASP A 38 -1.70 -11.11 1.37
C ASP A 38 -1.61 -11.10 -0.17
N LYS A 39 -0.78 -10.22 -0.74
CA LYS A 39 -0.56 -10.13 -2.20
C LYS A 39 0.13 -11.36 -2.80
N TYR A 40 0.61 -12.25 -1.94
CA TYR A 40 1.32 -13.49 -2.30
C TYR A 40 0.54 -14.74 -1.87
N ILE A 41 -0.66 -14.56 -1.33
CA ILE A 41 -1.52 -15.62 -0.81
C ILE A 41 -2.86 -15.59 -1.55
N PRO A 42 -3.30 -16.71 -2.16
CA PRO A 42 -4.59 -16.74 -2.85
C PRO A 42 -5.79 -16.62 -1.88
N ALA A 43 -6.88 -16.09 -2.39
CA ALA A 43 -8.11 -15.85 -1.62
C ALA A 43 -8.59 -17.11 -0.87
N ARG A 44 -8.52 -18.30 -1.50
CA ARG A 44 -8.90 -19.59 -0.89
C ARG A 44 -8.05 -20.00 0.31
N LYS A 45 -6.88 -19.36 0.50
CA LYS A 45 -5.99 -19.55 1.66
C LYS A 45 -6.03 -18.37 2.65
N GLY A 46 -7.02 -17.50 2.52
CA GLY A 46 -7.20 -16.33 3.38
C GLY A 46 -6.37 -15.10 2.97
N GLY A 47 -5.81 -15.10 1.76
CA GLY A 47 -5.08 -13.96 1.21
C GLY A 47 -5.97 -12.96 0.49
N ASN A 48 -5.37 -12.20 -0.42
CA ASN A 48 -6.06 -11.13 -1.13
C ASN A 48 -7.20 -11.65 -2.00
N PRO A 49 -8.41 -11.04 -1.94
CA PRO A 49 -9.59 -11.51 -2.70
C PRO A 49 -9.40 -11.58 -4.22
N LEU A 50 -8.46 -10.83 -4.78
CA LEU A 50 -8.19 -10.78 -6.22
C LEU A 50 -7.08 -11.75 -6.68
N ILE A 51 -6.55 -12.56 -5.78
CA ILE A 51 -5.54 -13.58 -6.12
C ILE A 51 -6.23 -14.95 -6.17
N GLU A 52 -6.40 -15.46 -7.38
CA GLU A 52 -7.14 -16.70 -7.62
C GLU A 52 -6.24 -17.94 -7.50
N ASP A 53 -5.02 -17.87 -8.02
CA ASP A 53 -4.09 -19.00 -8.11
C ASP A 53 -3.00 -18.96 -7.04
N ASP A 54 -2.24 -20.05 -6.94
CA ASP A 54 -0.98 -20.09 -6.19
C ASP A 54 0.07 -19.23 -6.91
N GLY A 55 0.25 -18.02 -6.44
CA GLY A 55 1.12 -17.04 -7.02
C GLY A 55 0.95 -15.72 -6.30
N ALA A 56 1.45 -14.68 -6.92
CA ALA A 56 1.33 -13.32 -6.43
C ALA A 56 0.34 -12.51 -7.26
N GLU A 57 0.08 -11.30 -6.82
CA GLU A 57 -0.61 -10.29 -7.58
C GLU A 57 0.04 -10.12 -8.97
N ILE A 58 -0.75 -10.29 -10.04
CA ILE A 58 -0.28 -10.01 -11.41
C ILE A 58 -0.28 -8.49 -11.59
N THR A 59 0.90 -7.92 -11.76
CA THR A 59 1.05 -6.47 -11.73
C THR A 59 2.21 -5.97 -12.58
N LYS A 60 2.26 -4.67 -12.80
CA LYS A 60 3.38 -3.98 -13.42
C LYS A 60 4.45 -3.67 -12.38
N VAL A 61 5.68 -4.07 -12.68
CA VAL A 61 6.87 -3.72 -11.89
C VAL A 61 7.70 -2.70 -12.65
N PHE A 62 8.28 -1.73 -11.95
CA PHE A 62 9.24 -0.76 -12.48
C PHE A 62 10.31 -0.44 -11.44
N VAL A 63 11.39 0.21 -11.87
CA VAL A 63 12.52 0.56 -11.02
C VAL A 63 12.71 2.07 -11.00
N THR A 64 13.04 2.60 -9.83
CA THR A 64 13.46 3.99 -9.65
C THR A 64 14.91 4.04 -9.14
N LYS A 65 15.35 5.18 -8.65
CA LYS A 65 16.73 5.33 -8.17
C LYS A 65 17.00 4.50 -6.91
N THR A 66 16.00 4.31 -6.04
CA THR A 66 16.20 3.69 -4.72
C THR A 66 15.70 2.27 -4.62
N THR A 67 14.66 1.90 -5.35
CA THR A 67 14.03 0.59 -5.19
C THR A 67 13.23 0.15 -6.42
N HIS A 68 12.77 -1.09 -6.41
CA HIS A 68 11.72 -1.57 -7.30
C HIS A 68 10.35 -1.27 -6.71
N TRP A 69 9.39 -1.04 -7.58
CA TRP A 69 8.00 -0.76 -7.25
C TRP A 69 7.09 -1.71 -8.00
N LYS A 70 5.97 -2.02 -7.40
CA LYS A 70 4.85 -2.64 -8.10
C LYS A 70 3.59 -1.79 -7.94
N LEU A 71 2.73 -1.80 -8.96
CA LEU A 71 1.34 -1.41 -8.78
C LEU A 71 0.68 -2.42 -7.86
N THR A 72 -0.17 -1.97 -6.94
CA THR A 72 -0.90 -2.86 -6.05
C THR A 72 -2.38 -2.50 -5.99
N ASN A 73 -3.22 -3.46 -5.64
CA ASN A 73 -4.68 -3.26 -5.66
C ASN A 73 -5.22 -2.58 -4.40
N SER A 74 -4.50 -2.68 -3.29
CA SER A 74 -4.94 -2.16 -1.99
C SER A 74 -3.79 -2.12 -0.99
N THR A 75 -4.03 -1.47 0.13
CA THR A 75 -3.17 -1.49 1.33
C THR A 75 -4.07 -1.37 2.57
N THR A 76 -3.54 -1.59 3.74
CA THR A 76 -4.28 -1.56 5.02
C THR A 76 -4.04 -0.20 5.67
N MET A 77 -4.88 0.79 5.37
CA MET A 77 -4.87 2.17 5.91
C MET A 77 -3.48 2.81 6.16
N THR A 78 -2.44 2.31 5.49
CA THR A 78 -1.09 2.84 5.55
C THR A 78 -0.65 3.29 4.17
N PHE A 79 -0.78 4.58 3.89
CA PHE A 79 -0.45 5.16 2.60
C PHE A 79 -0.15 6.66 2.71
N ALA A 80 0.62 7.15 1.77
CA ALA A 80 0.82 8.57 1.57
C ALA A 80 0.16 9.05 0.28
N ALA A 81 -0.22 10.32 0.27
CA ALA A 81 -0.72 11.02 -0.91
C ALA A 81 -0.44 12.52 -0.81
N LYS A 82 -0.54 13.22 -1.94
CA LYS A 82 -0.62 14.67 -1.95
C LYS A 82 -1.98 15.10 -1.40
N VAL A 83 -2.01 16.17 -0.61
CA VAL A 83 -3.27 16.71 -0.07
C VAL A 83 -4.23 17.09 -1.20
N SER A 84 -3.72 17.57 -2.33
CA SER A 84 -4.53 17.85 -3.52
C SER A 84 -5.25 16.60 -4.04
N THR A 85 -4.53 15.47 -4.15
CA THR A 85 -5.10 14.17 -4.56
C THR A 85 -6.21 13.72 -3.61
N LEU A 86 -5.97 13.81 -2.30
CA LEU A 86 -6.98 13.45 -1.30
C LEU A 86 -8.24 14.33 -1.39
N ARG A 87 -8.08 15.63 -1.66
CA ARG A 87 -9.22 16.54 -1.85
C ARG A 87 -10.04 16.18 -3.10
N GLU A 88 -9.38 15.84 -4.19
CA GLU A 88 -10.06 15.38 -5.42
C GLU A 88 -10.82 14.07 -5.21
N ASP A 89 -10.30 13.19 -4.36
CA ASP A 89 -10.87 11.87 -4.08
C ASP A 89 -11.71 11.83 -2.78
N GLN A 90 -11.94 12.99 -2.14
CA GLN A 90 -12.58 13.10 -0.82
C GLN A 90 -13.93 12.40 -0.74
N GLU A 91 -14.73 12.47 -1.78
CA GLU A 91 -16.05 11.82 -1.84
C GLU A 91 -15.92 10.30 -1.65
N LEU A 92 -14.99 9.67 -2.38
CA LEU A 92 -14.74 8.22 -2.28
C LEU A 92 -14.24 7.84 -0.89
N TRP A 93 -13.29 8.61 -0.37
CA TRP A 93 -12.78 8.37 0.98
C TRP A 93 -13.89 8.47 2.02
N THR A 94 -14.69 9.53 1.99
CA THR A 94 -15.82 9.71 2.92
C THR A 94 -16.79 8.55 2.82
N GLN A 95 -17.16 8.11 1.62
CA GLN A 95 -18.07 7.00 1.39
C GLN A 95 -17.58 5.69 2.00
N HIS A 96 -16.26 5.44 1.96
CA HIS A 96 -15.69 4.16 2.38
C HIS A 96 -15.16 4.18 3.83
N THR A 97 -15.04 5.35 4.46
CA THR A 97 -14.53 5.47 5.83
C THR A 97 -15.56 5.97 6.85
N SER A 98 -16.78 6.30 6.43
CA SER A 98 -17.84 6.79 7.31
C SER A 98 -18.54 5.70 8.15
N GLY A 99 -18.24 4.43 7.92
CA GLY A 99 -18.81 3.30 8.67
C GLY A 99 -18.05 2.97 9.95
N THR A 100 -18.49 1.92 10.63
CA THR A 100 -17.84 1.41 11.85
C THR A 100 -16.40 0.93 11.58
N TYR A 101 -16.18 0.37 10.38
CA TYR A 101 -14.86 -0.07 9.91
C TYR A 101 -14.54 0.57 8.57
N PRO A 102 -13.30 1.01 8.35
CA PRO A 102 -12.87 1.52 7.06
C PRO A 102 -12.89 0.38 6.03
N ARG A 103 -13.40 0.69 4.82
CA ARG A 103 -13.39 -0.21 3.66
C ARG A 103 -12.35 0.26 2.66
N ASP A 104 -11.12 0.32 3.10
CA ASP A 104 -9.97 0.80 2.32
C ASP A 104 -9.72 -0.06 1.07
N PHE A 105 -9.89 -1.38 1.16
CA PHE A 105 -9.80 -2.27 0.01
C PHE A 105 -10.76 -1.84 -1.12
N ASP A 106 -12.06 -1.69 -0.80
CA ASP A 106 -13.06 -1.26 -1.77
C ASP A 106 -12.76 0.16 -2.30
N CYS A 107 -12.28 1.05 -1.43
CA CYS A 107 -11.92 2.41 -1.81
C CYS A 107 -10.79 2.40 -2.85
N PHE A 108 -9.72 1.65 -2.63
CA PHE A 108 -8.61 1.56 -3.59
C PHE A 108 -9.02 0.94 -4.92
N LEU A 109 -9.93 -0.04 -4.92
CA LEU A 109 -10.47 -0.57 -6.19
C LEU A 109 -11.23 0.52 -6.97
N LYS A 110 -12.03 1.34 -6.28
CA LYS A 110 -12.75 2.46 -6.91
C LYS A 110 -11.81 3.58 -7.38
N LEU A 111 -10.78 3.89 -6.61
CA LEU A 111 -9.73 4.83 -7.01
C LEU A 111 -9.02 4.34 -8.28
N ARG A 112 -8.71 3.06 -8.37
CA ARG A 112 -8.12 2.44 -9.57
C ARG A 112 -9.04 2.55 -10.78
N GLU A 113 -10.35 2.33 -10.63
CA GLU A 113 -11.35 2.53 -11.70
C GLU A 113 -11.37 3.98 -12.21
N ARG A 114 -11.05 4.96 -11.34
CA ARG A 114 -10.90 6.39 -11.69
C ARG A 114 -9.52 6.74 -12.28
N GLY A 115 -8.64 5.77 -12.48
CA GLY A 115 -7.31 5.95 -13.03
C GLY A 115 -6.23 6.31 -12.01
N ARG A 116 -6.51 6.26 -10.70
CA ARG A 116 -5.50 6.45 -9.66
C ARG A 116 -4.57 5.25 -9.56
N ALA A 117 -3.30 5.52 -9.33
CA ALA A 117 -2.27 4.51 -9.10
C ALA A 117 -1.89 4.44 -7.63
N LEU A 118 -1.90 3.22 -7.07
CA LEU A 118 -1.29 2.87 -5.79
C LEU A 118 -0.08 2.01 -6.07
N ILE A 119 1.07 2.36 -5.47
CA ILE A 119 2.31 1.60 -5.59
C ILE A 119 2.88 1.24 -4.22
N THR A 120 3.65 0.16 -4.20
CA THR A 120 4.43 -0.27 -3.03
C THR A 120 5.83 -0.69 -3.44
N PRO A 121 6.87 -0.45 -2.62
CA PRO A 121 8.22 -0.91 -2.93
C PRO A 121 8.35 -2.43 -2.68
N ILE A 122 9.24 -3.08 -3.42
CA ILE A 122 9.62 -4.49 -3.23
C ILE A 122 11.14 -4.58 -3.03
N PRO A 123 11.59 -5.10 -1.86
CA PRO A 123 10.83 -5.40 -0.65
C PRO A 123 10.22 -4.16 0.00
N GLY A 124 9.24 -4.38 0.92
CA GLY A 124 8.62 -3.29 1.66
C GLY A 124 9.59 -2.53 2.57
N TYR A 125 9.32 -1.26 2.78
CA TYR A 125 10.04 -0.39 3.72
C TYR A 125 9.30 -0.16 5.04
N SER A 126 8.09 -0.71 5.15
CA SER A 126 7.38 -0.83 6.41
C SER A 126 6.69 -2.18 6.52
N THR A 127 6.31 -2.54 7.74
CA THR A 127 5.53 -3.75 8.02
C THR A 127 4.54 -3.50 9.12
N HIS A 128 3.40 -4.18 9.03
CA HIS A 128 2.49 -4.37 10.14
C HIS A 128 3.12 -5.30 11.17
N CYS A 129 2.96 -5.01 12.47
CA CYS A 129 3.57 -5.80 13.55
C CYS A 129 2.82 -7.10 13.86
N GLU A 130 1.94 -7.55 12.99
CA GLU A 130 1.33 -8.88 13.06
C GLU A 130 2.21 -9.91 12.34
N PRO A 131 2.70 -10.97 13.03
CA PRO A 131 3.65 -11.93 12.43
C PRO A 131 3.16 -12.59 11.14
N MET A 132 1.86 -12.90 11.04
CA MET A 132 1.28 -13.50 9.83
C MET A 132 1.26 -12.56 8.62
N TRP A 133 1.30 -11.26 8.85
CA TRP A 133 1.16 -10.23 7.83
C TRP A 133 2.42 -9.39 7.67
N ALA A 134 3.54 -9.82 8.25
CA ALA A 134 4.81 -9.14 8.07
C ALA A 134 5.18 -9.04 6.58
N SER A 135 5.69 -7.89 6.18
CA SER A 135 6.17 -7.66 4.83
C SER A 135 7.27 -8.66 4.48
N PRO A 136 7.20 -9.36 3.33
CA PRO A 136 8.14 -10.41 2.98
C PRO A 136 9.59 -9.91 2.81
N LEU A 137 10.55 -10.83 2.87
CA LEU A 137 11.96 -10.67 2.52
C LEU A 137 12.78 -9.78 3.46
N THR A 138 12.21 -9.27 4.53
CA THR A 138 12.92 -8.47 5.53
C THR A 138 12.86 -9.17 6.89
N ASP A 139 14.00 -9.25 7.57
CA ASP A 139 14.06 -9.72 8.96
C ASP A 139 13.65 -8.57 9.90
N TRP A 140 12.35 -8.45 10.13
CA TRP A 140 11.77 -7.40 10.97
C TRP A 140 12.09 -7.53 12.45
N LEU A 141 12.58 -8.70 12.89
CA LEU A 141 13.01 -8.89 14.27
C LEU A 141 14.37 -8.26 14.55
N SER A 142 15.13 -7.93 13.50
CA SER A 142 16.44 -7.27 13.60
C SER A 142 16.39 -5.74 13.41
N VAL A 143 15.22 -5.17 13.18
CA VAL A 143 15.00 -3.73 12.92
C VAL A 143 14.83 -2.92 14.20
#